data_fddb86b3e900278d8d113d191d16e8f9
#
_entry.id   fddb86b3e900278d8d113d191d16e8f9
#
_cell.length_a   1.000
_cell.length_b   1.000
_cell.length_c   1.000
_cell.angle_alpha   90.00
_cell.angle_beta   90.00
_cell.angle_gamma   90.00
#
_symmetry.space_group_name_H-M   'P 1'
#
loop_
_entity.id
_entity.type
_entity.pdbx_description
1 polymer ?
#
loop_
_entity_poly.entity_id
_entity_poly.type
_entity_poly.pdbx_seq_one_letter_code
_entity_poly.pdbx_strand_id
1 'polypeptide(L)'
;MSYGVGVNYALSNKWSVRSGVNKLSLGYNTNNIVYYAGLPGDEARNSNSFQAKGSQIIIEDNSAANVLSFDNVPGKNQGYLNQTMGYIEVPVELSYKLLDRKFGIELIGGMSTMFLNENNLSVVSGELVTSAGRAENLNDVSFTSNIGLGFKYNFWKSFQANIEPKFKYQLNTFSENDGGFKPYFIGIYSGLSFSF
;
A
#
# COMPACT_ATOMS: atom_id res chain seq x y z
N MET A 1 6.33 -1.44 7.13
CA MET A 1 7.80 -1.64 7.03
C MET A 1 8.05 -2.48 5.79
N SER A 2 9.04 -2.14 4.98
CA SER A 2 9.36 -2.91 3.77
C SER A 2 10.83 -3.30 3.78
N TYR A 3 11.15 -4.46 3.23
CA TYR A 3 12.51 -4.96 3.07
C TYR A 3 12.58 -5.89 1.86
N GLY A 4 13.76 -6.03 1.28
CA GLY A 4 13.93 -6.86 0.11
C GLY A 4 15.37 -7.04 -0.32
N VAL A 5 15.55 -7.79 -1.38
CA VAL A 5 16.82 -8.03 -2.04
C VAL A 5 16.69 -7.72 -3.53
N GLY A 6 17.71 -7.17 -4.12
CA GLY A 6 17.70 -6.79 -5.52
C GLY A 6 19.00 -7.05 -6.22
N VAL A 7 18.91 -7.08 -7.54
CA VAL A 7 20.04 -7.17 -8.46
C VAL A 7 20.01 -5.98 -9.41
N ASN A 8 21.18 -5.50 -9.77
CA ASN A 8 21.35 -4.40 -10.72
C ASN A 8 22.36 -4.83 -11.78
N TYR A 9 21.95 -4.81 -13.04
CA TYR A 9 22.77 -5.18 -14.16
C TYR A 9 23.06 -3.96 -15.04
N ALA A 10 24.34 -3.62 -15.20
CA ALA A 10 24.77 -2.51 -16.04
C ALA A 10 24.67 -2.88 -17.53
N LEU A 11 23.80 -2.18 -18.26
CA LEU A 11 23.68 -2.30 -19.72
C LEU A 11 24.74 -1.47 -20.46
N SER A 12 25.11 -0.35 -19.87
CA SER A 12 26.13 0.57 -20.38
C SER A 12 26.70 1.38 -19.22
N ASN A 13 27.64 2.30 -19.55
CA ASN A 13 28.21 3.21 -18.55
C ASN A 13 27.16 4.06 -17.80
N LYS A 14 26.01 4.32 -18.44
CA LYS A 14 24.94 5.18 -17.88
C LYS A 14 23.66 4.45 -17.56
N TRP A 15 23.35 3.36 -18.24
CA TRP A 15 22.09 2.63 -18.10
C TRP A 15 22.27 1.33 -17.35
N SER A 16 21.35 1.04 -16.47
CA SER A 16 21.24 -0.28 -15.84
C SER A 16 19.79 -0.71 -15.65
N VAL A 17 19.59 -2.03 -15.65
CA VAL A 17 18.32 -2.69 -15.32
C VAL A 17 18.40 -3.18 -13.89
N ARG A 18 17.31 -2.96 -13.17
CA ARG A 18 17.18 -3.35 -11.76
C ARG A 18 15.96 -4.24 -11.60
N SER A 19 16.11 -5.29 -10.81
CA SER A 19 15.00 -6.15 -10.40
C SER A 19 15.25 -6.66 -8.98
N GLY A 20 14.27 -7.34 -8.41
CA GLY A 20 14.40 -7.87 -7.06
C GLY A 20 13.11 -8.45 -6.53
N VAL A 21 13.10 -8.75 -5.25
CA VAL A 21 11.91 -9.16 -4.51
C VAL A 21 11.86 -8.36 -3.21
N ASN A 22 10.74 -7.65 -2.99
CA ASN A 22 10.52 -6.85 -1.81
C ASN A 22 9.25 -7.33 -1.09
N LYS A 23 9.29 -7.39 0.23
CA LYS A 23 8.07 -7.43 1.04
C LYS A 23 7.67 -5.99 1.39
N LEU A 24 6.44 -5.61 1.05
CA LEU A 24 5.90 -4.28 1.25
C LEU A 24 4.65 -4.38 2.12
N SER A 25 4.57 -3.58 3.18
CA SER A 25 3.37 -3.44 4.01
C SER A 25 2.84 -2.03 3.86
N LEU A 26 1.62 -1.92 3.36
CA LEU A 26 0.86 -0.69 3.20
C LEU A 26 -0.31 -0.69 4.17
N GLY A 27 -0.65 0.48 4.70
CA GLY A 27 -1.81 0.65 5.54
C GLY A 27 -2.45 2.00 5.26
N TYR A 28 -3.76 2.05 5.30
CA TYR A 28 -4.48 3.31 5.31
C TYR A 28 -5.67 3.25 6.27
N ASN A 29 -6.08 4.42 6.73
CA ASN A 29 -7.20 4.57 7.63
C ASN A 29 -8.33 5.30 6.92
N THR A 30 -9.54 4.75 7.00
CA THR A 30 -10.76 5.46 6.66
C THR A 30 -11.37 5.97 7.94
N ASN A 31 -11.37 7.30 8.10
CA ASN A 31 -11.89 7.97 9.29
C ASN A 31 -13.39 8.16 9.20
N ASN A 32 -14.03 8.46 10.35
CA ASN A 32 -15.45 8.78 10.46
C ASN A 32 -16.38 7.66 9.99
N ILE A 33 -16.05 6.42 10.32
CA ILE A 33 -16.97 5.31 10.11
C ILE A 33 -17.86 5.14 11.33
N VAL A 34 -19.07 4.66 11.06
CA VAL A 34 -19.99 4.16 12.08
C VAL A 34 -20.08 2.65 11.93
N TYR A 35 -19.95 1.94 13.01
CA TYR A 35 -20.09 0.49 13.01
C TYR A 35 -21.08 0.01 14.05
N TYR A 36 -21.71 -1.10 13.75
CA TYR A 36 -22.66 -1.77 14.63
C TYR A 36 -22.09 -3.12 15.04
N ALA A 37 -22.02 -3.35 16.34
CA ALA A 37 -21.67 -4.65 16.90
C ALA A 37 -22.98 -5.40 17.23
N GLY A 38 -23.39 -6.34 16.39
CA GLY A 38 -24.61 -7.11 16.61
C GLY A 38 -25.01 -7.99 15.43
N LEU A 39 -26.07 -8.77 15.60
CA LEU A 39 -26.66 -9.55 14.50
C LEU A 39 -27.28 -8.59 13.47
N PRO A 40 -27.04 -8.76 12.17
CA PRO A 40 -27.67 -7.95 11.14
C PRO A 40 -29.18 -8.22 11.13
N GLY A 41 -29.98 -7.20 11.46
CA GLY A 41 -31.41 -7.21 11.18
C GLY A 41 -31.66 -7.05 9.69
N ASP A 42 -32.84 -7.46 9.21
CA ASP A 42 -33.21 -7.38 7.78
C ASP A 42 -33.17 -5.96 7.19
N GLU A 43 -33.14 -4.92 8.02
CA GLU A 43 -33.11 -3.51 7.62
C GLU A 43 -31.71 -3.01 7.19
N ALA A 44 -30.64 -3.73 7.53
CA ALA A 44 -29.26 -3.37 7.17
C ALA A 44 -28.89 -3.69 5.70
N ARG A 45 -29.80 -4.31 4.95
CA ARG A 45 -29.53 -4.75 3.55
C ARG A 45 -29.58 -3.65 2.50
N ASN A 46 -30.01 -2.45 2.83
CA ASN A 46 -30.21 -1.36 1.86
C ASN A 46 -29.19 -0.22 1.95
N SER A 47 -28.19 -0.33 2.81
CA SER A 47 -27.13 0.67 2.92
C SER A 47 -25.90 0.24 2.11
N ASN A 48 -25.11 1.20 1.62
CA ASN A 48 -23.79 0.98 1.03
C ASN A 48 -22.78 0.50 2.07
N SER A 49 -23.09 -0.61 2.74
CA SER A 49 -22.31 -1.17 3.82
C SER A 49 -21.21 -2.07 3.28
N PHE A 50 -19.96 -1.85 3.70
CA PHE A 50 -18.88 -2.81 3.50
C PHE A 50 -19.14 -4.01 4.41
N GLN A 51 -19.52 -5.13 3.84
CA GLN A 51 -19.63 -6.40 4.56
C GLN A 51 -18.28 -7.11 4.49
N ALA A 52 -17.56 -7.13 5.60
CA ALA A 52 -16.33 -7.91 5.70
C ALA A 52 -16.67 -9.38 5.90
N LYS A 53 -16.13 -10.26 5.07
CA LYS A 53 -16.37 -11.72 5.11
C LYS A 53 -15.95 -12.30 6.45
N GLY A 54 -16.90 -12.81 7.19
CA GLY A 54 -16.68 -13.50 8.48
C GLY A 54 -16.79 -12.62 9.72
N SER A 55 -17.17 -11.34 9.62
CA SER A 55 -17.44 -10.47 10.75
C SER A 55 -18.94 -10.18 10.90
N GLN A 56 -19.40 -10.06 12.14
CA GLN A 56 -20.75 -9.59 12.47
C GLN A 56 -20.79 -8.05 12.60
N ILE A 57 -19.86 -7.35 11.94
CA ILE A 57 -19.71 -5.90 12.04
C ILE A 57 -20.15 -5.29 10.71
N ILE A 58 -21.16 -4.44 10.75
CA ILE A 58 -21.62 -3.64 9.62
C ILE A 58 -20.94 -2.28 9.74
N ILE A 59 -20.25 -1.86 8.68
CA ILE A 59 -19.51 -0.60 8.61
C ILE A 59 -20.23 0.30 7.61
N GLU A 60 -20.61 1.49 8.03
CA GLU A 60 -21.21 2.51 7.17
C GLU A 60 -20.32 3.75 7.12
N ASP A 61 -20.24 4.36 5.93
CA ASP A 61 -19.60 5.65 5.77
C ASP A 61 -20.52 6.75 6.33
N ASN A 62 -20.02 7.51 7.28
CA ASN A 62 -20.73 8.63 7.91
C ASN A 62 -20.76 9.88 7.03
N SER A 63 -20.89 9.72 5.71
CA SER A 63 -21.06 10.87 4.83
C SER A 63 -22.38 11.56 5.11
N ALA A 64 -22.36 12.88 5.15
CA ALA A 64 -23.36 13.81 5.70
C ALA A 64 -24.83 13.64 5.23
N ALA A 65 -25.12 12.76 4.29
CA ALA A 65 -26.46 12.59 3.74
C ALA A 65 -27.40 11.71 4.60
N ASN A 66 -26.86 10.89 5.52
CA ASN A 66 -27.65 9.91 6.30
C ASN A 66 -27.70 10.19 7.80
N VAL A 67 -27.14 11.29 8.27
CA VAL A 67 -27.03 11.61 9.72
C VAL A 67 -28.39 11.85 10.40
N LEU A 68 -29.45 12.11 9.64
CA LEU A 68 -30.73 12.53 10.20
C LEU A 68 -31.64 11.40 10.72
N SER A 69 -31.29 10.14 10.56
CA SER A 69 -32.24 9.04 10.88
C SER A 69 -31.81 8.07 11.97
N PHE A 70 -30.59 8.16 12.51
CA PHE A 70 -30.04 7.04 13.31
C PHE A 70 -29.49 7.41 14.70
N ASP A 71 -29.87 8.54 15.28
CA ASP A 71 -29.34 8.99 16.59
C ASP A 71 -29.72 8.07 17.78
N ASN A 72 -30.63 7.12 17.60
CA ASN A 72 -31.14 6.27 18.66
C ASN A 72 -30.97 4.75 18.44
N VAL A 73 -30.07 4.33 17.54
CA VAL A 73 -29.84 2.89 17.35
C VAL A 73 -28.89 2.37 18.44
N PRO A 74 -29.32 1.43 19.29
CA PRO A 74 -28.45 0.82 20.29
C PRO A 74 -27.27 0.10 19.62
N GLY A 75 -26.07 0.31 20.14
CA GLY A 75 -24.86 -0.35 19.60
C GLY A 75 -24.12 0.41 18.50
N LYS A 76 -24.53 1.65 18.18
CA LYS A 76 -23.81 2.55 17.28
C LYS A 76 -22.52 3.04 17.93
N ASN A 77 -21.39 2.78 17.28
CA ASN A 77 -20.09 3.23 17.73
C ASN A 77 -19.37 3.98 16.62
N GLN A 78 -18.63 5.02 16.98
CA GLN A 78 -17.76 5.74 16.06
C GLN A 78 -16.34 5.20 16.13
N GLY A 79 -15.69 5.14 14.99
CA GLY A 79 -14.32 4.67 14.91
C GLY A 79 -13.67 4.99 13.57
N TYR A 80 -12.55 4.37 13.33
CA TYR A 80 -11.92 4.37 12.02
C TYR A 80 -11.60 2.93 11.59
N LEU A 81 -11.64 2.74 10.27
CA LEU A 81 -11.29 1.49 9.63
C LEU A 81 -9.80 1.53 9.30
N ASN A 82 -9.06 0.62 9.87
CA ASN A 82 -7.66 0.41 9.52
C ASN A 82 -7.57 -0.79 8.58
N GLN A 83 -7.05 -0.56 7.38
CA GLN A 83 -6.76 -1.61 6.43
C GLN A 83 -5.26 -1.77 6.28
N THR A 84 -4.77 -2.97 6.53
CA THR A 84 -3.37 -3.35 6.34
C THR A 84 -3.26 -4.37 5.22
N MET A 85 -2.43 -4.04 4.22
CA MET A 85 -2.18 -4.88 3.05
C MET A 85 -0.70 -5.21 2.99
N GLY A 86 -0.37 -6.50 2.89
CA GLY A 86 0.99 -6.97 2.62
C GLY A 86 1.13 -7.42 1.18
N TYR A 87 2.23 -7.05 0.55
CA TYR A 87 2.54 -7.43 -0.83
C TYR A 87 3.94 -8.00 -0.95
N ILE A 88 4.08 -8.97 -1.83
CA ILE A 88 5.36 -9.33 -2.43
C ILE A 88 5.48 -8.57 -3.74
N GLU A 89 6.47 -7.71 -3.85
CA GLU A 89 6.70 -6.87 -5.01
C GLU A 89 7.89 -7.39 -5.82
N VAL A 90 7.72 -7.49 -7.13
CA VAL A 90 8.78 -7.78 -8.09
C VAL A 90 8.92 -6.57 -9.03
N PRO A 91 9.88 -5.67 -8.78
CA PRO A 91 10.13 -4.51 -9.64
C PRO A 91 10.94 -4.89 -10.88
N VAL A 92 10.65 -4.20 -11.98
CA VAL A 92 11.49 -4.12 -13.18
C VAL A 92 11.68 -2.64 -13.49
N GLU A 93 12.88 -2.15 -13.22
CA GLU A 93 13.19 -0.73 -13.27
C GLU A 93 14.41 -0.50 -14.15
N LEU A 94 14.42 0.62 -14.87
CA LEU A 94 15.61 1.18 -15.54
C LEU A 94 16.17 2.30 -14.67
N SER A 95 17.47 2.35 -14.52
CA SER A 95 18.14 3.50 -13.93
C SER A 95 19.11 4.16 -14.90
N TYR A 96 19.12 5.48 -14.86
CA TYR A 96 20.03 6.31 -15.64
C TYR A 96 20.92 7.13 -14.72
N LYS A 97 22.23 6.92 -14.81
CA LYS A 97 23.22 7.63 -14.00
C LYS A 97 23.39 9.06 -14.51
N LEU A 98 23.01 10.03 -13.68
CA LEU A 98 23.23 11.46 -13.92
C LEU A 98 24.62 11.87 -13.46
N LEU A 99 25.04 11.36 -12.30
CA LEU A 99 26.36 11.58 -11.73
C LEU A 99 26.88 10.24 -11.20
N ASP A 100 28.12 9.90 -11.55
CA ASP A 100 28.78 8.67 -11.12
C ASP A 100 30.20 8.98 -10.63
N ARG A 101 30.29 9.38 -9.36
CA ARG A 101 31.55 9.66 -8.64
C ARG A 101 31.46 9.04 -7.24
N LYS A 102 32.22 9.56 -6.27
CA LYS A 102 32.11 9.18 -4.87
C LYS A 102 30.67 9.33 -4.36
N PHE A 103 30.00 10.42 -4.80
CA PHE A 103 28.55 10.59 -4.71
C PHE A 103 27.95 10.37 -6.09
N GLY A 104 26.95 9.52 -6.18
CA GLY A 104 26.22 9.23 -7.40
C GLY A 104 24.77 9.70 -7.30
N ILE A 105 24.23 10.11 -8.45
CA ILE A 105 22.80 10.43 -8.59
C ILE A 105 22.28 9.68 -9.81
N GLU A 106 21.17 9.01 -9.65
CA GLU A 106 20.50 8.30 -10.74
C GLU A 106 19.01 8.60 -10.77
N LEU A 107 18.44 8.61 -11.97
CA LEU A 107 17.01 8.63 -12.21
C LEU A 107 16.55 7.17 -12.35
N ILE A 108 15.45 6.82 -11.68
CA ILE A 108 14.92 5.48 -11.67
C ILE A 108 13.49 5.54 -12.20
N GLY A 109 13.13 4.63 -13.11
CA GLY A 109 11.77 4.51 -13.61
C GLY A 109 11.46 3.08 -14.03
N GLY A 110 10.21 2.66 -13.87
CA GLY A 110 9.83 1.30 -14.23
C GLY A 110 8.45 0.91 -13.75
N MET A 111 8.24 -0.39 -13.67
CA MET A 111 6.99 -0.98 -13.20
C MET A 111 7.29 -2.08 -12.18
N SER A 112 6.31 -2.36 -11.33
CA SER A 112 6.38 -3.53 -10.44
C SER A 112 5.09 -4.33 -10.53
N THR A 113 5.25 -5.65 -10.39
CA THR A 113 4.14 -6.56 -10.11
C THR A 113 4.07 -6.78 -8.60
N MET A 114 2.87 -6.66 -8.05
CA MET A 114 2.60 -6.82 -6.63
C MET A 114 1.65 -7.98 -6.42
N PHE A 115 2.03 -8.94 -5.60
CA PHE A 115 1.22 -10.08 -5.20
C PHE A 115 0.73 -9.87 -3.77
N LEU A 116 -0.59 -9.83 -3.59
CA LEU A 116 -1.21 -9.66 -2.28
C LEU A 116 -0.99 -10.91 -1.42
N ASN A 117 -0.34 -10.77 -0.27
CA ASN A 117 -0.13 -11.89 0.66
C ASN A 117 -0.76 -11.67 2.03
N GLU A 118 -1.07 -10.43 2.39
CA GLU A 118 -1.76 -10.07 3.63
C GLU A 118 -2.87 -9.05 3.33
N ASN A 119 -4.06 -9.26 3.88
CA ASN A 119 -5.21 -8.38 3.74
C ASN A 119 -6.01 -8.44 5.02
N ASN A 120 -5.81 -7.49 5.90
CA ASN A 120 -6.45 -7.41 7.20
C ASN A 120 -7.21 -6.09 7.32
N LEU A 121 -8.45 -6.21 7.75
CA LEU A 121 -9.34 -5.11 8.04
C LEU A 121 -9.63 -5.08 9.53
N SER A 122 -9.46 -3.95 10.18
CA SER A 122 -9.71 -3.78 11.61
C SER A 122 -10.48 -2.49 11.87
N VAL A 123 -11.47 -2.56 12.74
CA VAL A 123 -12.18 -1.38 13.26
C VAL A 123 -11.53 -0.98 14.57
N VAL A 124 -11.19 0.29 14.68
CA VAL A 124 -10.59 0.87 15.89
C VAL A 124 -11.52 1.93 16.45
N SER A 125 -11.90 1.77 17.73
CA SER A 125 -12.72 2.71 18.47
C SER A 125 -12.17 2.89 19.88
N GLY A 126 -11.56 4.04 20.12
CA GLY A 126 -10.84 4.28 21.36
C GLY A 126 -9.67 3.29 21.53
N GLU A 127 -9.67 2.53 22.61
CA GLU A 127 -8.68 1.48 22.88
C GLU A 127 -9.06 0.11 22.30
N LEU A 128 -10.27 -0.01 21.77
CA LEU A 128 -10.78 -1.29 21.24
C LEU A 128 -10.36 -1.45 19.77
N VAL A 129 -9.67 -2.55 19.48
CA VAL A 129 -9.31 -2.97 18.12
C VAL A 129 -10.00 -4.30 17.84
N THR A 130 -10.90 -4.29 16.87
CA THR A 130 -11.66 -5.49 16.49
C THR A 130 -11.36 -5.84 15.04
N SER A 131 -11.02 -7.11 14.79
CA SER A 131 -10.83 -7.59 13.41
C SER A 131 -12.17 -7.59 12.67
N ALA A 132 -12.21 -6.91 11.54
CA ALA A 132 -13.37 -6.84 10.66
C ALA A 132 -13.27 -7.83 9.47
N GLY A 133 -12.21 -8.64 9.40
CA GLY A 133 -12.03 -9.63 8.33
C GLY A 133 -11.08 -9.17 7.24
N ARG A 134 -11.47 -9.31 5.98
CA ARG A 134 -10.66 -8.99 4.79
C ARG A 134 -11.47 -8.13 3.82
N ALA A 135 -10.80 -7.25 3.10
CA ALA A 135 -11.41 -6.53 1.98
C ALA A 135 -11.56 -7.47 0.77
N GLU A 136 -12.77 -7.57 0.21
CA GLU A 136 -13.05 -8.48 -0.92
C GLU A 136 -12.73 -7.87 -2.29
N ASN A 137 -12.59 -6.55 -2.37
CA ASN A 137 -12.40 -5.82 -3.62
C ASN A 137 -10.92 -5.61 -4.03
N LEU A 138 -9.97 -6.26 -3.35
CA LEU A 138 -8.56 -6.18 -3.70
C LEU A 138 -8.18 -7.25 -4.72
N ASN A 139 -7.43 -6.86 -5.73
CA ASN A 139 -6.83 -7.79 -6.67
C ASN A 139 -5.65 -8.53 -6.02
N ASP A 140 -5.59 -9.84 -6.21
CA ASP A 140 -4.46 -10.67 -5.76
C ASP A 140 -3.16 -10.28 -6.47
N VAL A 141 -3.27 -9.83 -7.72
CA VAL A 141 -2.14 -9.34 -8.52
C VAL A 141 -2.43 -7.92 -8.99
N SER A 142 -1.54 -7.02 -8.67
CA SER A 142 -1.63 -5.61 -9.09
C SER A 142 -0.31 -5.12 -9.69
N PHE A 143 -0.39 -4.01 -10.42
CA PHE A 143 0.76 -3.39 -11.08
C PHE A 143 0.94 -1.97 -10.60
N THR A 144 2.20 -1.54 -10.50
CA THR A 144 2.55 -0.15 -10.18
C THR A 144 3.47 0.43 -11.22
N SER A 145 3.34 1.72 -11.47
CA SER A 145 4.34 2.52 -12.18
C SER A 145 5.20 3.26 -11.15
N ASN A 146 6.50 3.18 -11.30
CA ASN A 146 7.48 3.71 -10.34
C ASN A 146 8.33 4.79 -10.98
N ILE A 147 8.55 5.88 -10.25
CA ILE A 147 9.56 6.88 -10.59
C ILE A 147 10.30 7.30 -9.31
N GLY A 148 11.61 7.52 -9.40
CA GLY A 148 12.41 7.90 -8.24
C GLY A 148 13.75 8.48 -8.59
N LEU A 149 14.42 8.96 -7.55
CA LEU A 149 15.80 9.40 -7.58
C LEU A 149 16.62 8.50 -6.67
N GLY A 150 17.76 8.05 -7.15
CA GLY A 150 18.72 7.30 -6.36
C GLY A 150 19.91 8.19 -5.99
N PHE A 151 20.23 8.25 -4.71
CA PHE A 151 21.45 8.87 -4.19
C PHE A 151 22.34 7.77 -3.67
N LYS A 152 23.56 7.69 -4.21
CA LYS A 152 24.56 6.65 -3.89
C LYS A 152 25.79 7.26 -3.26
N TYR A 153 26.35 6.58 -2.29
CA TYR A 153 27.63 6.92 -1.69
C TYR A 153 28.55 5.71 -1.70
N ASN A 154 29.62 5.80 -2.48
CA ASN A 154 30.65 4.77 -2.61
C ASN A 154 31.68 4.95 -1.48
N PHE A 155 31.55 4.18 -0.40
CA PHE A 155 32.46 4.25 0.74
C PHE A 155 33.62 3.26 0.62
N TRP A 156 33.48 2.23 -0.20
CA TRP A 156 34.54 1.28 -0.56
C TRP A 156 34.46 0.94 -2.04
N LYS A 157 35.54 0.30 -2.59
CA LYS A 157 35.59 -0.03 -4.03
C LYS A 157 34.40 -0.89 -4.50
N SER A 158 33.92 -1.78 -3.62
CA SER A 158 32.81 -2.72 -3.93
C SER A 158 31.54 -2.45 -3.11
N PHE A 159 31.55 -1.51 -2.16
CA PHE A 159 30.40 -1.25 -1.30
C PHE A 159 29.89 0.17 -1.48
N GLN A 160 28.58 0.27 -1.61
CA GLN A 160 27.87 1.54 -1.70
C GLN A 160 26.63 1.53 -0.81
N ALA A 161 26.35 2.67 -0.22
CA ALA A 161 25.07 2.96 0.44
C ALA A 161 24.18 3.71 -0.54
N ASN A 162 22.88 3.44 -0.52
CA ASN A 162 21.91 4.12 -1.35
C ASN A 162 20.69 4.57 -0.56
N ILE A 163 20.13 5.71 -0.97
CA ILE A 163 18.85 6.26 -0.49
C ILE A 163 18.06 6.63 -1.74
N GLU A 164 16.83 6.11 -1.82
CA GLU A 164 16.00 6.22 -3.01
C GLU A 164 14.57 6.67 -2.63
N PRO A 165 14.27 7.98 -2.65
CA PRO A 165 12.89 8.43 -2.68
C PRO A 165 12.22 7.98 -3.97
N LYS A 166 11.09 7.29 -3.85
CA LYS A 166 10.31 6.76 -4.98
C LYS A 166 8.85 7.12 -4.82
N PHE A 167 8.24 7.53 -5.90
CA PHE A 167 6.81 7.65 -6.07
C PHE A 167 6.30 6.41 -6.82
N LYS A 168 5.25 5.80 -6.30
CA LYS A 168 4.60 4.63 -6.90
C LYS A 168 3.12 4.88 -7.07
N TYR A 169 2.63 4.63 -8.28
CA TYR A 169 1.25 4.77 -8.65
C TYR A 169 0.66 3.40 -8.99
N GLN A 170 -0.39 3.00 -8.28
CA GLN A 170 -1.04 1.72 -8.48
C GLN A 170 -2.02 1.79 -9.65
N LEU A 171 -1.98 0.80 -10.54
CA LEU A 171 -2.75 0.80 -11.78
C LEU A 171 -4.08 0.05 -11.66
N ASN A 172 -4.09 -1.08 -10.95
CA ASN A 172 -5.24 -1.99 -10.85
C ASN A 172 -5.34 -2.65 -9.45
N THR A 173 -5.39 -1.86 -8.41
CA THR A 173 -5.45 -2.38 -7.02
C THR A 173 -6.79 -3.01 -6.70
N PHE A 174 -7.88 -2.44 -7.23
CA PHE A 174 -9.25 -2.87 -6.96
C PHE A 174 -9.87 -3.57 -8.18
N SER A 175 -10.70 -4.59 -7.92
CA SER A 175 -11.35 -5.39 -8.96
C SER A 175 -12.63 -4.75 -9.49
N GLU A 176 -13.45 -4.17 -8.59
CA GLU A 176 -14.73 -3.53 -8.91
C GLU A 176 -15.02 -2.37 -7.96
N ASN A 177 -15.80 -1.40 -8.43
CA ASN A 177 -16.26 -0.25 -7.62
C ASN A 177 -15.15 0.50 -6.89
N ASP A 178 -14.07 0.82 -7.59
CA ASP A 178 -12.96 1.61 -7.05
C ASP A 178 -13.32 3.10 -6.86
N GLY A 179 -14.52 3.52 -7.28
CA GLY A 179 -14.92 4.92 -7.28
C GLY A 179 -13.99 5.84 -8.09
N GLY A 180 -13.14 5.26 -8.96
CA GLY A 180 -12.07 5.97 -9.65
C GLY A 180 -10.85 6.22 -8.77
N PHE A 181 -10.79 5.63 -7.58
CA PHE A 181 -9.67 5.80 -6.66
C PHE A 181 -8.48 4.95 -7.09
N LYS A 182 -7.38 5.62 -7.43
CA LYS A 182 -6.11 4.98 -7.76
C LYS A 182 -5.08 5.34 -6.71
N PRO A 183 -4.71 4.41 -5.84
CA PRO A 183 -3.78 4.67 -4.76
C PRO A 183 -2.39 5.04 -5.28
N TYR A 184 -1.75 5.97 -4.62
CA TYR A 184 -0.34 6.26 -4.82
C TYR A 184 0.36 6.34 -3.46
N PHE A 185 1.64 6.11 -3.45
CA PHE A 185 2.44 6.28 -2.24
C PHE A 185 3.85 6.75 -2.56
N ILE A 186 4.42 7.44 -1.58
CA ILE A 186 5.81 7.89 -1.60
C ILE A 186 6.56 7.10 -0.55
N GLY A 187 7.65 6.48 -0.93
CA GLY A 187 8.52 5.73 -0.03
C GLY A 187 9.95 6.19 -0.14
N ILE A 188 10.68 6.07 0.97
CA ILE A 188 12.14 6.24 0.99
C ILE A 188 12.74 4.86 1.23
N TYR A 189 13.49 4.38 0.26
CA TYR A 189 14.20 3.11 0.32
C TYR A 189 15.66 3.39 0.66
N SER A 190 16.22 2.63 1.57
CA SER A 190 17.64 2.70 1.90
C SER A 190 18.24 1.32 1.87
N GLY A 191 19.48 1.20 1.46
CA GLY A 191 20.13 -0.10 1.33
C GLY A 191 21.64 -0.02 1.21
N LEU A 192 22.21 -1.20 1.25
CA LEU A 192 23.62 -1.42 0.96
C LEU A 192 23.71 -2.30 -0.29
N SER A 193 24.63 -1.97 -1.18
CA SER A 193 24.86 -2.73 -2.40
C SER A 193 26.32 -3.15 -2.48
N PHE A 194 26.53 -4.35 -3.01
CA PHE A 194 27.85 -4.89 -3.30
C PHE A 194 27.99 -5.01 -4.83
N SER A 195 29.12 -4.52 -5.34
CA SER A 195 29.47 -4.56 -6.76
C SER A 195 30.66 -5.48 -6.98
N PHE A 196 30.57 -6.39 -7.92
CA PHE A 196 31.61 -7.33 -8.32
C PHE A 196 31.97 -7.17 -9.80
#